data_8dfb55c934d3a0e04489f623c450c2ed
#
_entry.id   8dfb55c934d3a0e04489f623c450c2ed
#
_cell.length_a   1.000
_cell.length_b   1.000
_cell.length_c   1.000
_cell.angle_alpha   90.00
_cell.angle_beta   90.00
_cell.angle_gamma   90.00
#
_symmetry.space_group_name_H-M   'P 1'
#
loop_
_entity.id
_entity.type
_entity.pdbx_description
1 polymer ?
#
loop_
_entity_poly.entity_id
_entity_poly.type
_entity_poly.pdbx_seq_one_letter_code
_entity_poly.pdbx_strand_id
1 'polypeptide(L)'
;LDPVMRRQIWSIILSEVAEKEMTVLVSSHNLRELEDVCDHVGIMHHGKIMIERSLSDLQGSVSKIQVACQSGMPKLPEHFQVLHMANTGRVYTMIVKGDPKEAEAALSYCNPTIVDVLPLTLEEIFIYEMGGADYEVKDILF
;
A
#
# COMPACT_ATOMS: atom_id res chain seq x y z
N LEU A 1 8.80 -7.58 -22.68
CA LEU A 1 10.23 -7.44 -22.39
C LEU A 1 10.66 -8.37 -21.26
N ASP A 2 11.88 -8.88 -21.39
CA ASP A 2 12.59 -9.66 -20.39
C ASP A 2 12.78 -8.82 -19.10
N PRO A 3 12.60 -9.39 -17.91
CA PRO A 3 12.82 -8.66 -16.65
C PRO A 3 14.21 -8.04 -16.51
N VAL A 4 15.25 -8.70 -17.04
CA VAL A 4 16.61 -8.17 -17.02
C VAL A 4 16.72 -6.92 -17.87
N MET A 5 16.13 -6.93 -19.06
CA MET A 5 16.13 -5.78 -19.95
C MET A 5 15.32 -4.62 -19.35
N ARG A 6 14.22 -4.89 -18.68
CA ARG A 6 13.44 -3.84 -18.00
C ARG A 6 14.27 -3.14 -16.94
N ARG A 7 14.99 -3.89 -16.12
CA ARG A 7 15.88 -3.32 -15.10
C ARG A 7 16.97 -2.46 -15.72
N GLN A 8 17.53 -2.88 -16.84
CA GLN A 8 18.54 -2.12 -17.55
C GLN A 8 18.00 -0.81 -18.09
N ILE A 9 16.81 -0.83 -18.68
CA ILE A 9 16.13 0.37 -19.18
C ILE A 9 15.82 1.33 -18.04
N TRP A 10 15.28 0.85 -16.93
CA TRP A 10 15.01 1.67 -15.76
C TRP A 10 16.28 2.26 -15.17
N SER A 11 17.36 1.49 -15.13
CA SER A 11 18.65 1.98 -14.66
C SER A 11 19.16 3.15 -15.50
N ILE A 12 19.01 3.07 -16.82
CA ILE A 12 19.39 4.15 -17.73
C ILE A 12 18.52 5.38 -17.50
N ILE A 13 17.20 5.21 -17.40
CA ILE A 13 16.27 6.31 -17.16
C ILE A 13 16.57 7.02 -15.84
N LEU A 14 16.74 6.27 -14.76
CA LEU A 14 17.04 6.83 -13.44
C LEU A 14 18.38 7.57 -13.42
N SER A 15 19.38 7.06 -14.13
CA SER A 15 20.66 7.73 -14.28
C SER A 15 20.51 9.07 -14.98
N GLU A 16 19.75 9.13 -16.08
CA GLU A 16 19.48 10.37 -16.81
C GLU A 16 18.70 11.38 -15.97
N VAL A 17 17.73 10.91 -15.19
CA VAL A 17 16.98 11.77 -14.26
C VAL A 17 17.90 12.39 -13.21
N ALA A 18 18.80 11.60 -12.64
CA ALA A 18 19.73 12.07 -11.63
C ALA A 18 20.74 13.08 -12.17
N GLU A 19 21.25 12.85 -13.37
CA GLU A 19 22.29 13.69 -13.98
C GLU A 19 21.74 14.99 -14.57
N LYS A 20 20.54 14.94 -15.17
CA LYS A 20 20.00 16.04 -15.98
C LYS A 20 18.80 16.75 -15.34
N GLU A 21 18.42 16.36 -14.14
CA GLU A 21 17.23 16.89 -13.45
C GLU A 21 15.97 16.79 -14.32
N MET A 22 15.83 15.67 -15.03
CA MET A 22 14.69 15.45 -15.92
C MET A 22 13.46 14.97 -15.13
N THR A 23 12.29 15.37 -15.61
CA THR A 23 11.03 14.77 -15.19
C THR A 23 10.61 13.72 -16.20
N VAL A 24 10.27 12.53 -15.73
CA VAL A 24 9.85 11.42 -16.59
C VAL A 24 8.44 11.01 -16.22
N LEU A 25 7.57 10.90 -17.21
CA LEU A 25 6.22 10.38 -17.06
C LEU A 25 6.15 9.00 -17.71
N VAL A 26 5.75 8.00 -16.93
CA VAL A 26 5.66 6.62 -17.40
C VAL A 26 4.26 6.09 -17.14
N SER A 27 3.70 5.39 -18.08
CA SER A 27 2.45 4.69 -17.94
C SER A 27 2.69 3.19 -17.97
N SER A 28 2.14 2.47 -17.00
CA SER A 28 2.26 1.02 -16.90
C SER A 28 1.06 0.46 -16.14
N HIS A 29 0.69 -0.78 -16.44
CA HIS A 29 -0.26 -1.54 -15.65
C HIS A 29 0.44 -2.47 -14.65
N ASN A 30 1.77 -2.48 -14.63
CA ASN A 30 2.55 -3.26 -13.68
C ASN A 30 2.95 -2.40 -12.48
N LEU A 31 2.16 -2.47 -11.42
CA LEU A 31 2.34 -1.65 -10.22
C LEU A 31 3.64 -1.96 -9.46
N ARG A 32 4.10 -3.21 -9.51
CA ARG A 32 5.37 -3.60 -8.86
C ARG A 32 6.56 -2.90 -9.47
N GLU A 33 6.57 -2.77 -10.79
CA GLU A 33 7.63 -2.08 -11.52
C GLU A 33 7.66 -0.60 -11.15
N LEU A 34 6.49 0.04 -11.06
CA LEU A 34 6.39 1.45 -10.72
C LEU A 34 6.78 1.73 -9.27
N GLU A 35 6.48 0.84 -8.36
CA GLU A 35 6.79 0.99 -6.93
C GLU A 35 8.28 1.22 -6.67
N ASP A 36 9.14 0.56 -7.43
CA ASP A 36 10.58 0.64 -7.24
C ASP A 36 11.21 1.88 -7.87
N VAL A 37 10.54 2.54 -8.80
CA VAL A 37 11.16 3.60 -9.62
C VAL A 37 10.46 4.94 -9.56
N CYS A 38 9.18 5.00 -9.15
CA CYS A 38 8.40 6.23 -9.12
C CYS A 38 8.41 6.88 -7.73
N ASP A 39 8.43 8.20 -7.70
CA ASP A 39 8.24 8.98 -6.48
C ASP A 39 6.82 9.55 -6.36
N HIS A 40 6.10 9.61 -7.48
CA HIS A 40 4.74 10.14 -7.55
C HIS A 40 3.90 9.29 -8.50
N VAL A 41 2.68 8.97 -8.12
CA VAL A 41 1.81 8.12 -8.92
C VAL A 41 0.44 8.74 -9.12
N GLY A 42 -0.10 8.52 -10.31
CA GLY A 42 -1.49 8.81 -10.63
C GLY A 42 -2.16 7.53 -11.09
N ILE A 43 -3.33 7.25 -10.57
CA ILE A 43 -4.11 6.07 -10.93
C ILE A 43 -5.33 6.51 -11.72
N MET A 44 -5.44 5.97 -12.93
CA MET A 44 -6.54 6.29 -13.84
C MET A 44 -7.49 5.10 -13.99
N HIS A 45 -8.77 5.41 -14.05
CA HIS A 45 -9.82 4.41 -14.30
C HIS A 45 -10.96 5.08 -15.05
N HIS A 46 -11.38 4.46 -16.15
CA HIS A 46 -12.43 5.00 -17.04
C HIS A 46 -12.19 6.47 -17.45
N GLY A 47 -10.94 6.79 -17.80
CA GLY A 47 -10.59 8.12 -18.28
C GLY A 47 -10.49 9.20 -17.21
N LYS A 48 -10.56 8.83 -15.93
CA LYS A 48 -10.47 9.76 -14.80
C LYS A 48 -9.32 9.41 -13.90
N ILE A 49 -8.69 10.44 -13.33
CA ILE A 49 -7.68 10.24 -12.30
C ILE A 49 -8.40 10.02 -10.97
N MET A 50 -8.21 8.84 -10.40
CA MET A 50 -8.85 8.44 -9.15
C MET A 50 -8.01 8.80 -7.94
N ILE A 51 -6.70 8.65 -8.04
CA ILE A 51 -5.74 8.98 -6.99
C ILE A 51 -4.53 9.60 -7.66
N GLU A 52 -4.01 10.67 -7.08
CA GLU A 52 -2.76 11.29 -7.47
C GLU A 52 -2.05 11.75 -6.21
N ARG A 53 -0.94 11.08 -5.85
CA ARG A 53 -0.17 11.39 -4.64
C ARG A 53 1.27 10.91 -4.77
N SER A 54 2.13 11.40 -3.87
CA SER A 54 3.47 10.83 -3.73
C SER A 54 3.37 9.39 -3.24
N LEU A 55 4.32 8.56 -3.63
CA LEU A 55 4.36 7.17 -3.20
C LEU A 55 4.51 7.05 -1.70
N SER A 56 5.31 7.93 -1.08
CA SER A 56 5.49 7.94 0.36
C SER A 56 4.20 8.28 1.12
N ASP A 57 3.38 9.20 0.60
CA ASP A 57 2.09 9.53 1.20
C ASP A 57 1.12 8.34 1.12
N LEU A 58 1.09 7.66 -0.01
CA LEU A 58 0.25 6.47 -0.17
C LEU A 58 0.67 5.36 0.78
N GLN A 59 1.96 5.06 0.86
CA GLN A 59 2.48 4.01 1.73
C GLN A 59 2.37 4.37 3.21
N GLY A 60 2.35 5.65 3.55
CA GLY A 60 2.18 6.11 4.92
C GLY A 60 0.73 6.22 5.39
N SER A 61 -0.23 6.20 4.47
CA SER A 61 -1.65 6.40 4.81
C SER A 61 -2.37 5.11 5.20
N VAL A 62 -1.87 3.97 4.77
CA VAL A 62 -2.48 2.66 5.01
C VAL A 62 -1.39 1.68 5.43
N SER A 63 -1.69 0.87 6.43
CA SER A 63 -0.73 -0.13 6.93
C SER A 63 -1.40 -1.48 7.15
N LYS A 64 -0.60 -2.53 7.08
CA LYS A 64 -0.99 -3.89 7.42
C LYS A 64 -0.47 -4.19 8.82
N ILE A 65 -1.36 -4.54 9.73
CA ILE A 65 -1.01 -4.86 11.11
C ILE A 65 -1.37 -6.32 11.36
N GLN A 66 -0.37 -7.10 11.79
CA GLN A 66 -0.59 -8.46 12.25
C GLN A 66 -0.49 -8.46 13.77
N VAL A 67 -1.55 -8.90 14.41
CA VAL A 67 -1.65 -8.87 15.88
C VAL A 67 -2.27 -10.16 16.41
N ALA A 68 -1.70 -10.66 17.47
CA ALA A 68 -2.27 -11.77 18.24
C ALA A 68 -2.52 -11.29 19.67
N CYS A 69 -3.78 -11.19 20.06
CA CYS A 69 -4.18 -10.77 21.40
C CYS A 69 -4.60 -11.94 22.26
N GLN A 70 -4.25 -11.89 23.55
CA GLN A 70 -4.67 -12.91 24.51
C GLN A 70 -6.17 -12.81 24.83
N SER A 71 -6.72 -11.62 24.76
CA SER A 71 -8.12 -11.33 25.10
C SER A 71 -9.11 -11.50 23.95
N GLY A 72 -8.67 -12.07 22.84
CA GLY A 72 -9.52 -12.32 21.68
C GLY A 72 -9.32 -11.32 20.55
N MET A 73 -10.39 -10.87 19.92
CA MET A 73 -10.34 -10.00 18.76
C MET A 73 -9.80 -8.60 19.12
N PRO A 74 -8.75 -8.11 18.45
CA PRO A 74 -8.22 -6.78 18.70
C PRO A 74 -9.23 -5.70 18.25
N LYS A 75 -9.29 -4.60 19.00
CA LYS A 75 -10.14 -3.46 18.67
C LYS A 75 -9.31 -2.19 18.63
N LEU A 76 -9.54 -1.39 17.60
CA LEU A 76 -8.95 -0.07 17.45
C LEU A 76 -9.98 1.02 17.79
N PRO A 77 -9.52 2.22 18.22
CA PRO A 77 -10.41 3.37 18.39
C PRO A 77 -11.18 3.71 17.11
N GLU A 78 -12.33 4.35 17.25
CA GLU A 78 -13.23 4.64 16.13
C GLU A 78 -12.65 5.55 15.06
N HIS A 79 -11.64 6.35 15.40
CA HIS A 79 -11.00 7.23 14.43
C HIS A 79 -10.11 6.48 13.41
N PHE A 80 -9.81 5.20 13.67
CA PHE A 80 -9.15 4.34 12.70
C PHE A 80 -10.17 3.67 11.79
N GLN A 81 -9.92 3.72 10.50
CA GLN A 81 -10.74 3.01 9.53
C GLN A 81 -10.07 1.68 9.19
N VAL A 82 -10.72 0.58 9.56
CA VAL A 82 -10.27 -0.77 9.21
C VAL A 82 -10.87 -1.12 7.86
N LEU A 83 -10.04 -1.19 6.84
CA LEU A 83 -10.48 -1.47 5.47
C LEU A 83 -10.72 -2.95 5.23
N HIS A 84 -9.97 -3.79 5.95
CA HIS A 84 -10.08 -5.23 5.83
C HIS A 84 -9.57 -5.88 7.11
N MET A 85 -10.20 -7.00 7.51
CA MET A 85 -9.75 -7.80 8.64
C MET A 85 -9.93 -9.28 8.31
N ALA A 86 -8.89 -10.05 8.56
CA ALA A 86 -8.91 -11.49 8.43
C ALA A 86 -8.14 -12.11 9.58
N ASN A 87 -8.37 -13.38 9.85
CA ASN A 87 -7.62 -14.08 10.90
C ASN A 87 -7.20 -15.48 10.45
N THR A 88 -6.04 -15.88 10.94
CA THR A 88 -5.55 -17.25 10.81
C THR A 88 -5.21 -17.72 12.21
N GLY A 89 -6.07 -18.58 12.78
CA GLY A 89 -5.95 -18.95 14.19
C GLY A 89 -6.13 -17.75 15.10
N ARG A 90 -5.13 -17.45 15.92
CA ARG A 90 -5.13 -16.33 16.86
C ARG A 90 -4.54 -15.04 16.27
N VAL A 91 -3.95 -15.11 15.08
CA VAL A 91 -3.34 -13.96 14.44
C VAL A 91 -4.36 -13.26 13.56
N TYR A 92 -4.60 -11.99 13.86
CA TYR A 92 -5.45 -11.12 13.04
C TYR A 92 -4.59 -10.25 12.17
N THR A 93 -4.96 -10.15 10.90
CA THR A 93 -4.34 -9.25 9.92
C THR A 93 -5.35 -8.16 9.60
N MET A 94 -4.98 -6.92 9.89
CA MET A 94 -5.83 -5.76 9.65
C MET A 94 -5.19 -4.83 8.65
N ILE A 95 -5.97 -4.33 7.71
CA ILE A 95 -5.56 -3.23 6.84
C ILE A 95 -6.21 -1.97 7.40
N VAL A 96 -5.40 -1.06 7.89
CA VAL A 96 -5.85 0.09 8.66
C VAL A 96 -5.42 1.39 8.00
N LYS A 97 -6.39 2.31 7.88
CA LYS A 97 -6.13 3.67 7.41
C LYS A 97 -5.93 4.56 8.64
N GLY A 98 -4.79 5.21 8.71
CA GLY A 98 -4.41 6.07 9.84
C GLY A 98 -2.92 5.95 10.14
N ASP A 99 -2.46 6.62 11.20
CA ASP A 99 -1.06 6.57 11.61
C ASP A 99 -0.72 5.19 12.19
N PRO A 100 0.24 4.45 11.59
CA PRO A 100 0.60 3.13 12.07
C PRO A 100 1.17 3.12 13.49
N LYS A 101 1.85 4.18 13.91
CA LYS A 101 2.39 4.28 15.27
C LYS A 101 1.29 4.43 16.32
N GLU A 102 0.27 5.22 16.02
CA GLU A 102 -0.89 5.38 16.89
C GLU A 102 -1.70 4.08 16.97
N ALA A 103 -1.83 3.37 15.85
CA ALA A 103 -2.52 2.08 15.82
C ALA A 103 -1.79 1.04 16.66
N GLU A 104 -0.47 0.97 16.54
CA GLU A 104 0.36 0.07 17.35
C GLU A 104 0.22 0.38 18.84
N ALA A 105 0.27 1.66 19.21
CA ALA A 105 0.08 2.08 20.60
C ALA A 105 -1.31 1.74 21.12
N ALA A 106 -2.35 1.91 20.31
CA ALA A 106 -3.71 1.55 20.67
C ALA A 106 -3.88 0.05 20.90
N LEU A 107 -3.21 -0.76 20.11
CA LEU A 107 -3.26 -2.22 20.25
C LEU A 107 -2.51 -2.73 21.47
N SER A 108 -1.61 -1.95 22.05
CA SER A 108 -0.89 -2.35 23.26
C SER A 108 -1.82 -2.60 24.44
N TYR A 109 -3.01 -1.98 24.46
CA TYR A 109 -4.01 -2.21 25.50
C TYR A 109 -4.67 -3.60 25.45
N CYS A 110 -4.52 -4.32 24.35
CA CYS A 110 -5.05 -5.68 24.20
C CYS A 110 -4.13 -6.76 24.77
N ASN A 111 -3.00 -6.38 25.36
CA ASN A 111 -1.94 -7.31 25.76
C ASN A 111 -1.53 -8.24 24.60
N PRO A 112 -1.05 -7.68 23.49
CA PRO A 112 -0.72 -8.50 22.33
C PRO A 112 0.51 -9.34 22.59
N THR A 113 0.48 -10.58 22.12
CA THR A 113 1.64 -11.46 22.12
C THR A 113 2.58 -11.09 20.97
N ILE A 114 2.00 -10.68 19.85
CA ILE A 114 2.72 -10.28 18.63
C ILE A 114 2.01 -9.06 18.05
N VAL A 115 2.78 -8.03 17.70
CA VAL A 115 2.31 -6.88 16.90
C VAL A 115 3.37 -6.58 15.86
N ASP A 116 3.04 -6.78 14.60
CA ASP A 116 3.90 -6.42 13.47
C ASP A 116 3.17 -5.42 12.57
N VAL A 117 3.83 -4.29 12.30
CA VAL A 117 3.34 -3.30 11.35
C VAL A 117 4.16 -3.42 10.08
N LEU A 118 3.50 -3.78 9.00
CA LEU A 118 4.14 -4.02 7.70
C LEU A 118 3.69 -2.97 6.69
N PRO A 119 4.61 -2.48 5.83
CA PRO A 119 4.22 -1.60 4.74
C PRO A 119 3.39 -2.37 3.71
N LEU A 120 2.45 -1.69 3.08
CA LEU A 120 1.71 -2.24 1.96
C LEU A 120 2.46 -1.98 0.66
N THR A 121 2.35 -2.93 -0.28
CA THR A 121 2.80 -2.70 -1.65
C THR A 121 1.84 -1.73 -2.34
N LEU A 122 2.29 -1.10 -3.42
CA LEU A 122 1.43 -0.20 -4.20
C LEU A 122 0.19 -0.93 -4.72
N GLU A 123 0.34 -2.19 -5.11
CA GLU A 123 -0.76 -3.04 -5.56
C GLU A 123 -1.79 -3.26 -4.45
N GLU A 124 -1.35 -3.57 -3.24
CA GLU A 124 -2.23 -3.74 -2.08
C GLU A 124 -2.95 -2.45 -1.71
N ILE A 125 -2.25 -1.32 -1.71
CA ILE A 125 -2.86 0.00 -1.44
C ILE A 125 -3.96 0.27 -2.47
N PHE A 126 -3.69 0.00 -3.73
CA PHE A 126 -4.67 0.18 -4.80
C PHE A 126 -5.93 -0.64 -4.57
N ILE A 127 -5.77 -1.93 -4.24
CA ILE A 127 -6.89 -2.83 -3.99
C ILE A 127 -7.74 -2.33 -2.82
N TYR A 128 -7.12 -1.97 -1.70
CA TYR A 128 -7.86 -1.60 -0.49
C TYR A 128 -8.41 -0.18 -0.52
N GLU A 129 -7.70 0.78 -1.10
CA GLU A 129 -8.18 2.16 -1.24
C GLU A 129 -9.30 2.26 -2.29
N MET A 130 -9.18 1.53 -3.39
CA MET A 130 -10.13 1.60 -4.50
C MET A 130 -11.27 0.59 -4.35
N GLY A 131 -11.06 -0.51 -3.63
CA GLY A 131 -12.04 -1.58 -3.46
C GLY A 131 -13.30 -1.15 -2.69
N GLY A 132 -13.22 -0.08 -1.89
CA GLY A 132 -14.38 0.51 -1.22
C GLY A 132 -15.24 1.40 -2.12
N ALA A 133 -14.85 1.61 -3.38
CA ALA A 133 -15.50 2.52 -4.33
C ALA A 133 -16.13 1.77 -5.52
N ASP A 134 -16.82 0.68 -5.25
CA ASP A 134 -17.54 -0.14 -6.24
C ASP A 134 -16.67 -0.80 -7.33
N TYR A 135 -15.39 -1.01 -7.06
CA TYR A 135 -14.52 -1.75 -7.96
C TYR A 135 -14.41 -3.21 -7.52
N GLU A 136 -14.62 -4.12 -8.44
CA GLU A 136 -14.28 -5.51 -8.20
C GLU A 136 -12.77 -5.70 -8.36
N VAL A 137 -12.20 -6.56 -7.52
CA VAL A 137 -10.76 -6.83 -7.55
C VAL A 137 -10.27 -7.22 -8.94
N LYS A 138 -11.07 -7.96 -9.68
CA LYS A 138 -10.76 -8.36 -11.06
C LYS A 138 -10.65 -7.17 -12.01
N ASP A 139 -11.37 -6.08 -11.78
CA ASP A 139 -11.32 -4.87 -12.60
C ASP A 139 -10.02 -4.09 -12.32
N ILE A 140 -9.41 -4.32 -11.18
CA ILE A 140 -8.19 -3.65 -10.75
C ILE A 140 -6.95 -4.44 -11.20
N LEU A 141 -6.96 -5.76 -11.08
CA LEU A 141 -5.81 -6.63 -11.34
C LEU A 141 -5.73 -7.12 -12.78
N PHE A 142 -6.78 -7.09 -13.50
CA PHE A 142 -6.89 -7.53 -14.90
C PHE A 142 -7.53 -6.43 -15.76
#